data_25dca434f90e9c5a45eeae7512cf0b73
#
_entry.id   25dca434f90e9c5a45eeae7512cf0b73
#
_cell.length_a   1.000
_cell.length_b   1.000
_cell.length_c   1.000
_cell.angle_alpha   90.00
_cell.angle_beta   90.00
_cell.angle_gamma   90.00
#
_symmetry.space_group_name_H-M   'P 1'
#
loop_
_entity.id
_entity.type
_entity.pdbx_description
1 polymer ?
#
loop_
_entity_poly.entity_id
_entity_poly.type
_entity_poly.pdbx_seq_one_letter_code
_entity_poly.pdbx_strand_id
1 'polypeptide(L)'
;MNRLLYEKSISDNGHLIIPFVFSTVNSQTIYSYKLLSALVHKGTFHKAENPAGFYSNSIEGIFDVAQEHLNAHSDVFSPVDYFKCRYTYRYNLIIVYEESGKYFYDHYKSDSLNNVAAPKLFQSKDDCLRWIKAGLDRYPASEEAATI
;
A
#
# COMPACT_ATOMS: atom_id res chain seq x y z
N MET A 1 -9.50 -10.51 -9.88
CA MET A 1 -9.20 -9.16 -9.46
C MET A 1 -7.72 -8.85 -9.65
N ASN A 2 -7.41 -7.68 -10.15
CA ASN A 2 -6.02 -7.30 -10.36
C ASN A 2 -5.36 -6.92 -9.03
N ARG A 3 -4.09 -7.31 -8.88
CA ARG A 3 -3.37 -7.03 -7.66
C ARG A 3 -3.05 -5.55 -7.52
N LEU A 4 -2.90 -5.11 -6.27
CA LEU A 4 -2.42 -3.76 -5.97
C LEU A 4 -0.91 -3.70 -6.23
N LEU A 5 -0.47 -2.68 -6.95
CA LEU A 5 0.92 -2.56 -7.38
C LEU A 5 1.74 -1.82 -6.31
N TYR A 6 1.93 -2.47 -5.17
CA TYR A 6 2.64 -1.86 -4.04
C TYR A 6 4.06 -1.42 -4.40
N GLU A 7 4.72 -2.16 -5.28
CA GLU A 7 6.07 -1.83 -5.73
C GLU A 7 6.14 -0.53 -6.53
N LYS A 8 5.00 -0.04 -7.01
CA LYS A 8 4.88 1.21 -7.74
C LYS A 8 4.27 2.33 -6.90
N SER A 9 3.94 2.06 -5.64
CA SER A 9 3.28 3.05 -4.80
C SER A 9 4.17 4.24 -4.49
N ILE A 10 3.54 5.39 -4.23
CA ILE A 10 4.25 6.58 -3.77
C ILE A 10 3.58 7.12 -2.51
N SER A 11 4.38 7.77 -1.68
CA SER A 11 3.93 8.40 -0.45
C SER A 11 3.78 9.90 -0.67
N ASP A 12 2.67 10.46 -0.22
CA ASP A 12 2.38 11.89 -0.36
C ASP A 12 1.54 12.39 0.81
N ASN A 13 2.10 13.28 1.62
CA ASN A 13 1.41 13.98 2.71
C ASN A 13 0.57 13.06 3.61
N GLY A 14 1.17 11.96 4.06
CA GLY A 14 0.49 11.05 4.98
C GLY A 14 -0.40 10.03 4.30
N HIS A 15 -0.36 9.94 2.98
CA HIS A 15 -1.08 8.92 2.22
C HIS A 15 -0.11 8.09 1.40
N LEU A 16 -0.44 6.83 1.21
CA LEU A 16 0.21 5.97 0.25
C LEU A 16 -0.74 5.82 -0.94
N ILE A 17 -0.26 6.17 -2.14
CA ILE A 17 -1.03 6.07 -3.37
C ILE A 17 -0.61 4.77 -4.06
N ILE A 18 -1.55 3.85 -4.21
CA ILE A 18 -1.28 2.51 -4.70
C ILE A 18 -2.01 2.29 -6.02
N PRO A 19 -1.29 2.25 -7.15
CA PRO A 19 -1.95 2.04 -8.44
C PRO A 19 -2.33 0.59 -8.64
N PHE A 20 -3.32 0.36 -9.50
CA PHE A 20 -3.65 -0.98 -9.96
C PHE A 20 -4.29 -0.89 -11.34
N VAL A 21 -4.27 -2.01 -12.06
CA VAL A 21 -4.89 -2.09 -13.39
C VAL A 21 -6.40 -2.23 -13.19
N PHE A 22 -7.15 -1.23 -13.67
CA PHE A 22 -8.59 -1.23 -13.57
C PHE A 22 -9.23 -2.03 -14.71
N SER A 23 -8.80 -1.78 -15.94
CA SER A 23 -9.31 -2.52 -17.10
C SER A 23 -8.37 -2.33 -18.30
N THR A 24 -8.70 -3.02 -19.40
CA THR A 24 -8.03 -2.85 -20.68
C THR A 24 -9.07 -2.47 -21.70
N VAL A 25 -8.85 -1.36 -22.39
CA VAL A 25 -9.77 -0.84 -23.42
C VAL A 25 -8.98 -0.59 -24.68
N ASN A 26 -9.39 -1.22 -25.79
CA ASN A 26 -8.70 -1.07 -27.10
C ASN A 26 -7.20 -1.34 -27.00
N SER A 27 -6.82 -2.40 -26.29
CA SER A 27 -5.44 -2.81 -26.04
C SER A 27 -4.64 -1.81 -25.19
N GLN A 28 -5.31 -0.83 -24.57
CA GLN A 28 -4.69 0.10 -23.64
C GLN A 28 -5.02 -0.29 -22.20
N THR A 29 -4.01 -0.29 -21.35
CA THR A 29 -4.20 -0.50 -19.92
C THR A 29 -4.72 0.78 -19.28
N ILE A 30 -5.79 0.66 -18.51
CA ILE A 30 -6.38 1.76 -17.75
C ILE A 30 -6.12 1.52 -16.29
N TYR A 31 -5.54 2.51 -15.61
CA TYR A 31 -5.17 2.44 -14.22
C TYR A 31 -6.14 3.17 -13.32
N SER A 32 -6.28 2.67 -12.13
CA SER A 32 -6.95 3.30 -11.00
C SER A 32 -5.99 3.30 -9.81
N TYR A 33 -6.45 3.73 -8.66
CA TYR A 33 -5.62 3.76 -7.47
C TYR A 33 -6.44 3.57 -6.20
N LYS A 34 -5.77 3.10 -5.15
CA LYS A 34 -6.30 3.11 -3.79
C LYS A 34 -5.42 3.96 -2.90
N LEU A 35 -6.00 4.47 -1.83
CA LEU A 35 -5.31 5.31 -0.86
C LEU A 35 -5.28 4.63 0.50
N LEU A 36 -4.14 4.72 1.16
CA LEU A 36 -3.98 4.27 2.53
C LEU A 36 -3.44 5.45 3.34
N SER A 37 -4.14 5.86 4.39
CA SER A 37 -3.69 6.98 5.20
C SER A 37 -2.85 6.52 6.37
N ALA A 38 -1.90 7.38 6.78
CA ALA A 38 -0.93 7.08 7.81
C ALA A 38 -1.49 7.22 9.23
N LEU A 39 -2.37 8.19 9.45
CA LEU A 39 -2.75 8.58 10.80
C LEU A 39 -3.80 7.66 11.39
N VAL A 40 -3.35 6.62 12.09
CA VAL A 40 -4.16 5.75 12.96
C VAL A 40 -5.45 5.30 12.26
N HIS A 41 -5.35 5.00 10.98
CA HIS A 41 -6.49 4.54 10.18
C HIS A 41 -7.66 5.54 10.20
N LYS A 42 -7.33 6.83 10.20
CA LYS A 42 -8.30 7.91 10.17
C LYS A 42 -8.12 8.73 8.90
N GLY A 43 -9.08 9.61 8.68
CA GLY A 43 -9.08 10.45 7.49
C GLY A 43 -10.11 9.99 6.48
N THR A 44 -10.63 10.94 5.74
CA THR A 44 -11.70 10.72 4.76
C THR A 44 -11.32 9.69 3.70
N PHE A 45 -10.03 9.65 3.35
CA PHE A 45 -9.58 8.80 2.25
C PHE A 45 -8.84 7.55 2.72
N HIS A 46 -8.98 7.15 3.98
CA HIS A 46 -8.37 5.91 4.43
C HIS A 46 -9.02 4.72 3.73
N LYS A 47 -8.22 3.94 3.01
CA LYS A 47 -8.67 2.80 2.20
C LYS A 47 -9.68 3.18 1.11
N ALA A 48 -9.68 4.44 0.70
CA ALA A 48 -10.57 4.89 -0.36
C ALA A 48 -10.07 4.40 -1.72
N GLU A 49 -11.00 4.09 -2.60
CA GLU A 49 -10.68 3.72 -3.97
C GLU A 49 -11.06 4.86 -4.90
N ASN A 50 -10.07 5.43 -5.56
CA ASN A 50 -10.20 6.44 -6.61
C ASN A 50 -11.28 7.49 -6.29
N PRO A 51 -11.13 8.23 -5.18
CA PRO A 51 -12.16 9.22 -4.81
C PRO A 51 -12.31 10.35 -5.83
N ALA A 52 -11.28 10.60 -6.65
CA ALA A 52 -11.37 11.60 -7.71
C ALA A 52 -12.29 11.18 -8.85
N GLY A 53 -12.46 9.87 -9.05
CA GLY A 53 -13.32 9.36 -10.11
C GLY A 53 -12.74 9.46 -11.51
N PHE A 54 -11.42 9.68 -11.64
CA PHE A 54 -10.74 9.78 -12.93
C PHE A 54 -9.74 8.64 -13.07
N TYR A 55 -9.53 8.22 -14.30
CA TYR A 55 -8.65 7.11 -14.63
C TYR A 55 -7.57 7.59 -15.59
N SER A 56 -6.52 6.81 -15.78
CA SER A 56 -5.43 7.17 -16.66
C SER A 56 -4.89 5.94 -17.37
N ASN A 57 -4.32 6.15 -18.55
CA ASN A 57 -3.65 5.08 -19.28
C ASN A 57 -2.16 4.95 -18.90
N SER A 58 -1.71 5.68 -17.89
CA SER A 58 -0.35 5.57 -17.36
C SER A 58 -0.35 5.66 -15.85
N ILE A 59 0.68 5.07 -15.22
CA ILE A 59 0.83 5.14 -13.77
C ILE A 59 1.14 6.58 -13.34
N GLU A 60 1.97 7.29 -14.09
CA GLU A 60 2.28 8.69 -13.81
C GLU A 60 1.01 9.55 -13.84
N GLY A 61 0.16 9.32 -14.82
CA GLY A 61 -1.11 10.04 -14.94
C GLY A 61 -2.03 9.78 -13.75
N ILE A 62 -2.09 8.54 -13.28
CA ILE A 62 -2.95 8.23 -12.13
C ILE A 62 -2.39 8.84 -10.83
N PHE A 63 -1.07 8.94 -10.69
CA PHE A 63 -0.48 9.65 -9.57
C PHE A 63 -0.84 11.13 -9.59
N ASP A 64 -0.81 11.76 -10.76
CA ASP A 64 -1.21 13.16 -10.90
C ASP A 64 -2.67 13.37 -10.48
N VAL A 65 -3.55 12.48 -10.91
CA VAL A 65 -4.96 12.49 -10.51
C VAL A 65 -5.09 12.41 -8.98
N ALA A 66 -4.41 11.44 -8.38
CA ALA A 66 -4.50 11.22 -6.94
C ALA A 66 -3.93 12.39 -6.15
N GLN A 67 -2.75 12.89 -6.53
CA GLN A 67 -2.09 13.98 -5.82
C GLN A 67 -2.89 15.27 -5.91
N GLU A 68 -3.43 15.60 -7.05
CA GLU A 68 -4.27 16.77 -7.23
C GLU A 68 -5.51 16.71 -6.35
N HIS A 69 -6.16 15.56 -6.30
CA HIS A 69 -7.35 15.38 -5.47
C HIS A 69 -7.02 15.46 -3.99
N LEU A 70 -5.93 14.84 -3.55
CA LEU A 70 -5.49 14.90 -2.15
C LEU A 70 -5.14 16.34 -1.73
N ASN A 71 -4.44 17.08 -2.58
CA ASN A 71 -4.08 18.46 -2.28
C ASN A 71 -5.31 19.34 -2.09
N ALA A 72 -6.38 19.07 -2.83
CA ALA A 72 -7.59 19.87 -2.78
C ALA A 72 -8.55 19.47 -1.66
N HIS A 73 -8.58 18.19 -1.27
CA HIS A 73 -9.67 17.65 -0.45
C HIS A 73 -9.24 16.89 0.80
N SER A 74 -7.96 16.57 0.97
CA SER A 74 -7.55 15.75 2.11
C SER A 74 -7.63 16.53 3.42
N ASP A 75 -8.12 15.86 4.46
CA ASP A 75 -8.12 16.34 5.84
C ASP A 75 -6.92 15.80 6.62
N VAL A 76 -6.04 15.04 5.98
CA VAL A 76 -4.86 14.46 6.60
C VAL A 76 -3.63 15.20 6.11
N PHE A 77 -2.81 15.68 7.05
CA PHE A 77 -1.51 16.24 6.76
C PHE A 77 -0.52 15.67 7.76
N SER A 78 0.59 15.11 7.26
CA SER A 78 1.63 14.59 8.13
C SER A 78 3.00 14.98 7.60
N PRO A 79 3.82 15.72 8.39
CA PRO A 79 5.19 16.00 7.99
C PRO A 79 6.11 14.77 8.12
N VAL A 80 5.65 13.73 8.79
CA VAL A 80 6.41 12.49 8.96
C VAL A 80 5.90 11.47 7.96
N ASP A 81 6.84 10.88 7.23
CA ASP A 81 6.50 9.83 6.27
C ASP A 81 6.37 8.49 6.99
N TYR A 82 5.14 8.12 7.35
CA TYR A 82 4.82 6.85 7.98
C TYR A 82 5.21 5.66 7.09
N PHE A 83 5.18 5.87 5.77
CA PHE A 83 5.44 4.82 4.79
C PHE A 83 6.90 4.74 4.37
N LYS A 84 7.79 5.44 5.06
CA LYS A 84 9.22 5.48 4.74
C LYS A 84 9.86 4.10 4.77
N CYS A 85 9.50 3.28 5.75
CA CYS A 85 10.04 1.93 5.91
C CYS A 85 9.04 0.91 5.38
N ARG A 86 8.73 1.00 4.10
CA ARG A 86 7.84 0.03 3.46
C ARG A 86 8.64 -0.87 2.53
N TYR A 87 8.19 -2.11 2.47
CA TYR A 87 8.85 -3.16 1.69
C TYR A 87 7.80 -3.94 0.93
N THR A 88 8.16 -4.40 -0.27
CA THR A 88 7.31 -5.28 -1.05
C THR A 88 8.00 -6.62 -1.16
N TYR A 89 7.31 -7.67 -0.75
CA TYR A 89 7.85 -9.03 -0.80
C TYR A 89 6.75 -9.99 -1.21
N ARG A 90 6.98 -10.75 -2.28
CA ARG A 90 5.99 -11.66 -2.86
C ARG A 90 4.63 -10.99 -3.05
N TYR A 91 4.66 -9.75 -3.57
CA TYR A 91 3.50 -8.90 -3.80
C TYR A 91 2.75 -8.47 -2.54
N ASN A 92 3.31 -8.71 -1.38
CA ASN A 92 2.77 -8.20 -0.11
C ASN A 92 3.39 -6.86 0.22
N LEU A 93 2.62 -5.98 0.84
CA LEU A 93 3.13 -4.72 1.38
C LEU A 93 3.38 -4.87 2.86
N ILE A 94 4.59 -4.54 3.29
CA ILE A 94 4.98 -4.56 4.70
C ILE A 94 5.42 -3.16 5.08
N ILE A 95 4.84 -2.62 6.15
CA ILE A 95 5.22 -1.31 6.69
C ILE A 95 5.73 -1.55 8.10
N VAL A 96 7.00 -1.23 8.34
CA VAL A 96 7.61 -1.40 9.66
C VAL A 96 7.65 -0.05 10.35
N TYR A 97 7.24 -0.01 11.61
CA TYR A 97 7.25 1.23 12.38
C TYR A 97 7.71 0.96 13.81
N GLU A 98 8.18 2.01 14.47
CA GLU A 98 8.72 1.94 15.83
C GLU A 98 7.83 2.69 16.80
N GLU A 99 7.56 2.06 17.94
CA GLU A 99 6.89 2.70 19.08
C GLU A 99 7.59 2.29 20.37
N SER A 100 8.03 3.27 21.14
CA SER A 100 8.64 3.05 22.45
C SER A 100 9.83 2.06 22.40
N GLY A 101 10.63 2.16 21.36
CA GLY A 101 11.81 1.32 21.20
C GLY A 101 11.55 -0.08 20.70
N LYS A 102 10.32 -0.41 20.38
CA LYS A 102 9.94 -1.70 19.81
C LYS A 102 9.45 -1.54 18.40
N TYR A 103 9.55 -2.59 17.60
CA TYR A 103 9.19 -2.57 16.18
C TYR A 103 7.95 -3.40 15.95
N PHE A 104 7.05 -2.82 15.17
CA PHE A 104 5.77 -3.41 14.77
C PHE A 104 5.66 -3.33 13.26
N TYR A 105 4.66 -3.99 12.70
CA TYR A 105 4.47 -3.95 11.27
C TYR A 105 2.99 -4.00 10.89
N ASP A 106 2.69 -3.44 9.71
CA ASP A 106 1.43 -3.67 9.03
C ASP A 106 1.72 -4.57 7.85
N HIS A 107 0.76 -5.42 7.52
CA HIS A 107 0.90 -6.38 6.44
C HIS A 107 -0.36 -6.39 5.59
N TYR A 108 -0.22 -6.08 4.32
CA TYR A 108 -1.32 -6.07 3.35
C TYR A 108 -1.01 -7.03 2.23
N LYS A 109 -1.96 -7.93 1.93
CA LYS A 109 -1.84 -8.86 0.82
C LYS A 109 -2.09 -8.15 -0.50
N SER A 110 -1.81 -8.84 -1.61
CA SER A 110 -1.82 -8.22 -2.94
C SER A 110 -3.19 -7.74 -3.41
N ASP A 111 -4.27 -8.21 -2.82
CA ASP A 111 -5.62 -7.97 -3.33
C ASP A 111 -6.50 -7.13 -2.40
N SER A 112 -6.04 -6.75 -1.23
CA SER A 112 -6.87 -5.96 -0.32
C SER A 112 -6.03 -5.15 0.66
N LEU A 113 -6.62 -4.07 1.18
CA LEU A 113 -5.99 -3.22 2.19
C LEU A 113 -6.44 -3.60 3.60
N ASN A 114 -6.67 -4.87 3.86
CA ASN A 114 -6.88 -5.38 5.21
C ASN A 114 -5.55 -5.71 5.85
N ASN A 115 -5.27 -5.13 7.01
CA ASN A 115 -4.05 -5.39 7.73
C ASN A 115 -4.14 -6.77 8.39
N VAL A 116 -3.30 -7.69 7.95
CA VAL A 116 -3.29 -9.06 8.45
C VAL A 116 -2.06 -9.35 9.33
N ALA A 117 -1.41 -8.31 9.84
CA ALA A 117 -0.23 -8.46 10.67
C ALA A 117 -0.55 -9.22 11.95
N ALA A 118 0.39 -10.07 12.38
CA ALA A 118 0.31 -10.72 13.68
C ALA A 118 0.53 -9.67 14.79
N PRO A 119 -0.13 -9.82 15.95
CA PRO A 119 0.09 -8.92 17.09
C PRO A 119 1.41 -9.25 17.78
N LYS A 120 2.52 -8.93 17.13
CA LYS A 120 3.86 -9.31 17.55
C LYS A 120 4.77 -8.11 17.48
N LEU A 121 5.66 -7.97 18.46
CA LEU A 121 6.66 -6.92 18.48
C LEU A 121 8.06 -7.53 18.33
N PHE A 122 9.00 -6.70 17.87
CA PHE A 122 10.37 -7.12 17.60
C PHE A 122 11.35 -6.13 18.21
N GLN A 123 12.57 -6.60 18.47
CA GLN A 123 13.62 -5.75 19.03
C GLN A 123 14.33 -4.92 17.96
N SER A 124 14.25 -5.33 16.72
CA SER A 124 14.85 -4.60 15.60
C SER A 124 14.02 -4.74 14.35
N LYS A 125 14.24 -3.80 13.41
CA LYS A 125 13.60 -3.85 12.11
C LYS A 125 14.02 -5.10 11.35
N ASP A 126 15.29 -5.47 11.43
CA ASP A 126 15.81 -6.64 10.73
C ASP A 126 15.16 -7.93 11.22
N ASP A 127 14.96 -8.07 12.53
CA ASP A 127 14.27 -9.22 13.08
C ASP A 127 12.83 -9.31 12.58
N CYS A 128 12.15 -8.18 12.53
CA CYS A 128 10.79 -8.08 12.04
C CYS A 128 10.71 -8.57 10.59
N LEU A 129 11.54 -8.01 9.72
CA LEU A 129 11.55 -8.36 8.30
C LEU A 129 11.92 -9.81 8.07
N ARG A 130 12.89 -10.32 8.82
CA ARG A 130 13.31 -11.71 8.69
C ARG A 130 12.20 -12.68 9.03
N TRP A 131 11.49 -12.37 10.12
CA TRP A 131 10.36 -13.20 10.56
C TRP A 131 9.23 -13.20 9.52
N ILE A 132 8.90 -12.02 8.98
CA ILE A 132 7.84 -11.89 7.97
C ILE A 132 8.21 -12.65 6.69
N LYS A 133 9.44 -12.46 6.21
CA LYS A 133 9.91 -13.13 5.00
C LYS A 133 9.89 -14.65 5.16
N ALA A 134 10.34 -15.14 6.31
CA ALA A 134 10.33 -16.57 6.59
C ALA A 134 8.91 -17.13 6.56
N GLY A 135 7.95 -16.39 7.12
CA GLY A 135 6.55 -16.80 7.09
C GLY A 135 5.98 -16.84 5.68
N LEU A 136 6.26 -15.82 4.88
CA LEU A 136 5.80 -15.75 3.50
C LEU A 136 6.46 -16.83 2.62
N ASP A 137 7.73 -17.11 2.85
CA ASP A 137 8.45 -18.17 2.12
C ASP A 137 7.89 -19.55 2.43
N ARG A 138 7.37 -19.73 3.64
CA ARG A 138 6.83 -21.00 4.09
C ARG A 138 5.49 -21.33 3.44
N TYR A 139 4.70 -20.28 3.11
CA TYR A 139 3.37 -20.43 2.53
C TYR A 139 3.19 -19.60 1.26
N PRO A 140 4.09 -19.72 0.26
CA PRO A 140 4.00 -18.86 -0.92
C PRO A 140 2.93 -19.28 -1.92
N ALA A 141 2.58 -20.58 -1.93
CA ALA A 141 1.85 -21.18 -3.03
C ALA A 141 0.45 -20.61 -3.21
N SER A 142 -0.26 -20.28 -2.13
CA SER A 142 -1.62 -19.79 -2.24
C SER A 142 -1.67 -18.40 -2.89
N GLU A 143 -0.74 -17.53 -2.55
CA GLU A 143 -0.66 -16.19 -3.13
C GLU A 143 -0.16 -16.23 -4.57
N GLU A 144 0.92 -16.95 -4.80
CA GLU A 144 1.53 -17.01 -6.12
C GLU A 144 0.66 -17.77 -7.11
N ALA A 145 -0.04 -18.79 -6.67
CA ALA A 145 -0.97 -19.51 -7.53
C ALA A 145 -2.14 -18.63 -7.96
N ALA A 146 -2.57 -17.70 -7.12
CA ALA A 146 -3.65 -16.78 -7.45
C ALA A 146 -3.22 -15.74 -8.47
N THR A 147 -1.93 -15.50 -8.64
CA THR A 147 -1.42 -14.50 -9.58
C THR A 147 -1.03 -15.08 -10.94
N ILE A 148 -1.03 -16.38 -11.07
CA ILE A 148 -0.66 -17.05 -12.33
C ILE A 148 -1.84 -17.12 -13.35
#